data_8fa303b99b96a8190e7f235580b342ab
#
_entry.id   8fa303b99b96a8190e7f235580b342ab
#
_cell.length_a   1.000
_cell.length_b   1.000
_cell.length_c   1.000
_cell.angle_alpha   90.00
_cell.angle_beta   90.00
_cell.angle_gamma   90.00
#
_symmetry.space_group_name_H-M   'P 1'
#
loop_
_entity.id
_entity.type
_entity.pdbx_description
1 polymer ?
#
loop_
_entity_poly.entity_id
_entity_poly.type
_entity_poly.pdbx_seq_one_letter_code
_entity_poly.pdbx_strand_id
1 'polypeptide(L)'
;MNAKTKKLALIGAAAVVLCAGIFMALQAFNENLVFFFSPTQVAAKEAPVGRTFRLGGVVEKNSVVREKDGVTVHFRITDTAQTVNVEYKGILPDLFAEEQGVVAQGKLNEAGVFVASEVLAKHDENYMPPEAAKALEDAHKAGVAKAQGMDSKSHAEAVKSGAPMPANHP
;
A
#
# COMPACT_ATOMS: atom_id res chain seq x y z
N MET A 1 51.28 25.94 -25.15
CA MET A 1 49.99 25.23 -25.31
C MET A 1 49.23 25.89 -26.46
N ASN A 2 48.96 25.13 -27.53
CA ASN A 2 48.25 25.65 -28.70
C ASN A 2 46.80 25.99 -28.39
N ALA A 3 46.23 27.00 -29.05
CA ALA A 3 44.83 27.43 -28.82
C ALA A 3 43.81 26.28 -29.00
N LYS A 4 44.13 25.30 -29.82
CA LYS A 4 43.31 24.08 -30.04
C LYS A 4 43.32 23.16 -28.82
N THR A 5 44.46 22.98 -28.13
CA THR A 5 44.54 22.15 -26.92
C THR A 5 43.87 22.80 -25.72
N LYS A 6 43.90 24.14 -25.63
CA LYS A 6 43.12 24.86 -24.59
C LYS A 6 41.61 24.69 -24.77
N LYS A 7 41.11 24.80 -25.99
CA LYS A 7 39.68 24.59 -26.31
C LYS A 7 39.25 23.12 -26.00
N LEU A 8 40.08 22.15 -26.36
CA LEU A 8 39.79 20.74 -26.12
C LEU A 8 39.77 20.42 -24.63
N ALA A 9 40.73 20.99 -23.86
CA ALA A 9 40.76 20.85 -22.41
C ALA A 9 39.52 21.48 -21.72
N LEU A 10 39.07 22.63 -22.24
CA LEU A 10 37.90 23.32 -21.72
C LEU A 10 36.60 22.54 -21.99
N ILE A 11 36.46 21.96 -23.18
CA ILE A 11 35.34 21.09 -23.56
C ILE A 11 35.35 19.81 -22.69
N GLY A 12 36.54 19.19 -22.50
CA GLY A 12 36.67 18.03 -21.62
C GLY A 12 36.30 18.32 -20.18
N ALA A 13 36.77 19.45 -19.65
CA ALA A 13 36.39 19.87 -18.28
C ALA A 13 34.89 20.13 -18.16
N ALA A 14 34.27 20.80 -19.13
CA ALA A 14 32.82 21.03 -19.15
C ALA A 14 32.03 19.72 -19.21
N ALA A 15 32.49 18.74 -20.00
CA ALA A 15 31.86 17.42 -20.08
C ALA A 15 31.94 16.67 -18.73
N VAL A 16 33.07 16.70 -18.03
CA VAL A 16 33.24 16.08 -16.71
C VAL A 16 32.30 16.72 -15.68
N VAL A 17 32.21 18.04 -15.66
CA VAL A 17 31.30 18.76 -14.74
C VAL A 17 29.84 18.41 -15.05
N LEU A 18 29.46 18.32 -16.33
CA LEU A 18 28.12 17.92 -16.73
C LEU A 18 27.80 16.50 -16.29
N CYS A 19 28.70 15.55 -16.52
CA CYS A 19 28.52 14.15 -16.11
C CYS A 19 28.43 14.03 -14.57
N ALA A 20 29.26 14.76 -13.83
CA ALA A 20 29.18 14.78 -12.38
C ALA A 20 27.86 15.36 -11.87
N GLY A 21 27.36 16.42 -12.49
CA GLY A 21 26.05 17.00 -12.17
C GLY A 21 24.89 16.05 -12.43
N ILE A 22 24.90 15.38 -13.59
CA ILE A 22 23.89 14.36 -13.93
C ILE A 22 23.96 13.19 -12.93
N PHE A 23 25.16 12.71 -12.61
CA PHE A 23 25.35 11.63 -11.65
C PHE A 23 24.79 12.00 -10.25
N MET A 24 25.11 13.21 -9.75
CA MET A 24 24.56 13.69 -8.49
C MET A 24 23.04 13.85 -8.51
N ALA A 25 22.47 14.33 -9.62
CA ALA A 25 21.03 14.44 -9.79
C ALA A 25 20.35 13.06 -9.76
N LEU A 26 20.87 12.08 -10.50
CA LEU A 26 20.35 10.71 -10.50
C LEU A 26 20.44 10.07 -9.12
N GLN A 27 21.51 10.32 -8.37
CA GLN A 27 21.66 9.82 -7.01
C GLN A 27 20.61 10.43 -6.05
N ALA A 28 20.38 11.74 -6.14
CA ALA A 28 19.36 12.44 -5.36
C ALA A 28 17.93 11.93 -5.66
N PHE A 29 17.64 11.58 -6.89
CA PHE A 29 16.35 10.97 -7.26
C PHE A 29 16.17 9.57 -6.67
N ASN A 30 17.23 8.75 -6.66
CA ASN A 30 17.16 7.38 -6.11
C ASN A 30 16.94 7.35 -4.59
N GLU A 31 17.35 8.35 -3.86
CA GLU A 31 17.15 8.45 -2.41
C GLU A 31 15.71 8.84 -2.02
N ASN A 32 14.97 9.48 -2.94
CA ASN A 32 13.62 9.99 -2.67
C ASN A 32 12.48 9.03 -3.07
N LEU A 33 12.78 7.90 -3.72
CA LEU A 33 11.78 6.90 -4.06
C LEU A 33 11.53 5.98 -2.86
N VAL A 34 10.49 6.27 -2.10
CA VAL A 34 10.05 5.43 -0.98
C VAL A 34 9.06 4.40 -1.49
N PHE A 35 9.53 3.18 -1.73
CA PHE A 35 8.70 2.05 -2.16
C PHE A 35 7.80 1.55 -1.04
N PHE A 36 6.68 0.94 -1.41
CA PHE A 36 5.75 0.31 -0.48
C PHE A 36 5.91 -1.21 -0.54
N PHE A 37 5.99 -1.84 0.63
CA PHE A 37 6.06 -3.30 0.78
C PHE A 37 5.04 -3.80 1.78
N SER A 38 4.53 -5.00 1.55
CA SER A 38 3.70 -5.73 2.51
C SER A 38 4.57 -6.64 3.40
N PRO A 39 4.06 -7.10 4.56
CA PRO A 39 4.73 -8.10 5.39
C PRO A 39 5.17 -9.35 4.62
N THR A 40 4.34 -9.86 3.72
CA THR A 40 4.68 -11.00 2.85
C THR A 40 5.89 -10.71 1.97
N GLN A 41 5.99 -9.53 1.37
CA GLN A 41 7.14 -9.14 0.54
C GLN A 41 8.42 -8.97 1.36
N VAL A 42 8.30 -8.46 2.59
CA VAL A 42 9.44 -8.39 3.53
C VAL A 42 9.94 -9.78 3.89
N ALA A 43 9.03 -10.72 4.20
CA ALA A 43 9.36 -12.11 4.49
C ALA A 43 9.99 -12.83 3.27
N ALA A 44 9.56 -12.50 2.05
CA ALA A 44 10.13 -12.98 0.79
C ALA A 44 11.50 -12.36 0.46
N LYS A 45 12.01 -11.44 1.32
CA LYS A 45 13.28 -10.71 1.12
C LYS A 45 13.30 -9.81 -0.13
N GLU A 46 12.13 -9.37 -0.59
CA GLU A 46 12.01 -8.41 -1.69
C GLU A 46 12.32 -6.98 -1.23
N ALA A 47 12.11 -6.69 0.06
CA ALA A 47 12.39 -5.39 0.64
C ALA A 47 13.90 -5.22 0.92
N PRO A 48 14.48 -4.06 0.56
CA PRO A 48 15.90 -3.80 0.75
C PRO A 48 16.25 -3.59 2.23
N VAL A 49 17.25 -4.29 2.73
CA VAL A 49 17.79 -4.06 4.09
C VAL A 49 18.57 -2.75 4.11
N GLY A 50 18.41 -1.96 5.18
CA GLY A 50 19.12 -0.71 5.41
C GLY A 50 18.64 0.49 4.59
N ARG A 51 17.73 0.30 3.62
CA ARG A 51 17.09 1.39 2.86
C ARG A 51 15.73 1.75 3.46
N THR A 52 15.33 3.01 3.29
CA THR A 52 14.02 3.47 3.73
C THR A 52 12.94 3.00 2.77
N PHE A 53 11.87 2.41 3.32
CA PHE A 53 10.66 2.06 2.57
C PHE A 53 9.41 2.20 3.46
N ARG A 54 8.23 2.05 2.88
CA ARG A 54 6.96 2.03 3.59
C ARG A 54 6.48 0.61 3.76
N LEU A 55 6.22 0.22 5.00
CA LEU A 55 5.62 -1.04 5.37
C LEU A 55 4.14 -0.81 5.67
N GLY A 56 3.24 -1.43 4.93
CA GLY A 56 1.81 -1.31 5.15
C GLY A 56 1.16 -2.64 5.51
N GLY A 57 0.17 -2.58 6.39
CA GLY A 57 -0.61 -3.73 6.84
C GLY A 57 -1.53 -3.34 7.97
N VAL A 58 -1.93 -4.30 8.76
CA VAL A 58 -2.81 -4.14 9.93
C VAL A 58 -2.00 -4.38 11.20
N VAL A 59 -2.22 -3.58 12.23
CA VAL A 59 -1.60 -3.81 13.55
C VAL A 59 -2.20 -5.08 14.17
N GLU A 60 -1.34 -6.05 14.47
CA GLU A 60 -1.78 -7.32 15.07
C GLU A 60 -2.32 -7.10 16.48
N LYS A 61 -3.40 -7.81 16.80
CA LYS A 61 -4.05 -7.75 18.11
C LYS A 61 -3.12 -8.21 19.24
N ASN A 62 -3.16 -7.53 20.38
CA ASN A 62 -2.31 -7.77 21.56
C ASN A 62 -0.81 -7.75 21.24
N SER A 63 -0.40 -6.95 20.25
CA SER A 63 1.01 -6.84 19.85
C SER A 63 1.69 -5.56 20.32
N VAL A 64 0.92 -4.57 20.77
CA VAL A 64 1.44 -3.25 21.15
C VAL A 64 2.01 -3.28 22.56
N VAL A 65 3.31 -3.11 22.65
CA VAL A 65 4.05 -3.05 23.94
C VAL A 65 4.81 -1.72 24.00
N ARG A 66 4.53 -0.95 25.05
CA ARG A 66 5.26 0.30 25.32
C ARG A 66 6.39 0.03 26.30
N GLU A 67 7.57 0.55 25.99
CA GLU A 67 8.71 0.47 26.91
C GLU A 67 8.58 1.44 28.10
N LYS A 68 9.40 1.21 29.12
CA LYS A 68 9.42 2.05 30.34
C LYS A 68 9.91 3.46 30.11
N ASP A 69 10.59 3.72 28.99
CA ASP A 69 11.04 5.04 28.56
C ASP A 69 9.88 5.96 28.11
N GLY A 70 8.68 5.40 27.93
CA GLY A 70 7.45 6.11 27.56
C GLY A 70 7.36 6.55 26.10
N VAL A 71 8.41 6.36 25.30
CA VAL A 71 8.49 6.82 23.91
C VAL A 71 8.74 5.70 22.91
N THR A 72 9.36 4.59 23.35
CA THR A 72 9.61 3.43 22.48
C THR A 72 8.41 2.48 22.53
N VAL A 73 7.89 2.15 21.37
CA VAL A 73 6.75 1.24 21.19
C VAL A 73 7.12 0.13 20.22
N HIS A 74 6.89 -1.09 20.64
CA HIS A 74 7.00 -2.29 19.81
C HIS A 74 5.60 -2.76 19.44
N PHE A 75 5.40 -3.10 18.19
CA PHE A 75 4.16 -3.67 17.69
C PHE A 75 4.42 -4.53 16.46
N ARG A 76 3.43 -5.29 16.04
CA ARG A 76 3.54 -6.12 14.85
C ARG A 76 2.57 -5.67 13.78
N ILE A 77 3.07 -5.61 12.53
CA ILE A 77 2.27 -5.36 11.35
C ILE A 77 2.11 -6.67 10.58
N THR A 78 0.89 -7.01 10.24
CA THR A 78 0.54 -8.22 9.49
C THR A 78 -0.29 -7.89 8.26
N ASP A 79 -0.18 -8.74 7.23
CA ASP A 79 -1.08 -8.78 6.07
C ASP A 79 -1.94 -10.07 6.07
N THR A 80 -2.14 -10.67 7.26
CA THR A 80 -2.80 -11.96 7.50
C THR A 80 -1.97 -13.19 7.15
N ALA A 81 -1.05 -13.10 6.20
CA ALA A 81 -0.17 -14.21 5.78
C ALA A 81 1.18 -14.19 6.52
N GLN A 82 1.74 -13.01 6.69
CA GLN A 82 3.04 -12.81 7.34
C GLN A 82 2.97 -11.64 8.34
N THR A 83 3.94 -11.61 9.26
CA THR A 83 4.02 -10.61 10.32
C THR A 83 5.44 -10.06 10.42
N VAL A 84 5.57 -8.75 10.57
CA VAL A 84 6.85 -8.04 10.74
C VAL A 84 6.85 -7.33 12.08
N ASN A 85 7.91 -7.51 12.88
CA ASN A 85 8.12 -6.77 14.12
C ASN A 85 8.55 -5.34 13.80
N VAL A 86 7.89 -4.37 14.43
CA VAL A 86 8.14 -2.95 14.25
C VAL A 86 8.55 -2.33 15.59
N GLU A 87 9.61 -1.56 15.57
CA GLU A 87 10.06 -0.69 16.65
C GLU A 87 9.87 0.76 16.22
N TYR A 88 9.18 1.54 17.00
CA TYR A 88 8.96 2.96 16.75
C TYR A 88 9.30 3.78 18.00
N LYS A 89 10.10 4.82 17.82
CA LYS A 89 10.45 5.76 18.88
C LYS A 89 9.84 7.12 18.59
N GLY A 90 8.76 7.45 19.27
CA GLY A 90 8.04 8.70 19.08
C GLY A 90 6.61 8.65 19.61
N ILE A 91 5.86 9.68 19.27
CA ILE A 91 4.44 9.80 19.61
C ILE A 91 3.63 9.12 18.49
N LEU A 92 2.86 8.11 18.83
CA LEU A 92 1.95 7.46 17.90
C LEU A 92 0.78 8.40 17.54
N PRO A 93 0.26 8.34 16.30
CA PRO A 93 -0.94 9.08 15.92
C PRO A 93 -2.14 8.70 16.79
N ASP A 94 -3.09 9.63 16.99
CA ASP A 94 -4.31 9.40 17.78
C ASP A 94 -5.17 8.25 17.23
N LEU A 95 -5.10 8.02 15.92
CA LEU A 95 -5.83 6.96 15.23
C LEU A 95 -5.10 5.60 15.22
N PHE A 96 -3.92 5.52 15.84
CA PHE A 96 -3.19 4.26 15.95
C PHE A 96 -3.86 3.35 16.97
N ALA A 97 -4.35 2.22 16.51
CA ALA A 97 -4.95 1.19 17.34
C ALA A 97 -4.64 -0.21 16.78
N GLU A 98 -4.80 -1.21 17.62
CA GLU A 98 -4.75 -2.61 17.20
C GLU A 98 -5.90 -2.90 16.21
N GLU A 99 -5.68 -3.82 15.31
CA GLU A 99 -6.62 -4.22 14.25
C GLU A 99 -6.92 -3.09 13.23
N GLN A 100 -6.16 -1.99 13.27
CA GLN A 100 -6.28 -0.87 12.32
C GLN A 100 -5.19 -0.91 11.25
N GLY A 101 -5.54 -0.39 10.07
CA GLY A 101 -4.61 -0.21 8.96
C GLY A 101 -3.54 0.84 9.28
N VAL A 102 -2.29 0.49 9.06
CA VAL A 102 -1.14 1.35 9.34
C VAL A 102 -0.13 1.32 8.19
N VAL A 103 0.51 2.45 7.97
CA VAL A 103 1.68 2.55 7.09
C VAL A 103 2.82 3.12 7.92
N ALA A 104 3.87 2.34 8.12
CA ALA A 104 5.09 2.76 8.79
C ALA A 104 6.19 3.04 7.77
N GLN A 105 6.88 4.16 7.88
CA GLN A 105 8.07 4.47 7.08
C GLN A 105 9.31 4.25 7.92
N GLY A 106 10.30 3.54 7.40
CA GLY A 106 11.51 3.21 8.14
C GLY A 106 12.45 2.31 7.37
N LYS A 107 13.28 1.57 8.11
CA LYS A 107 14.31 0.66 7.56
C LYS A 107 14.22 -0.71 8.24
N LEU A 108 14.44 -1.76 7.47
CA LEU A 108 14.62 -3.08 8.00
C LEU A 108 16.08 -3.23 8.46
N ASN A 109 16.28 -3.63 9.71
CA ASN A 109 17.61 -3.94 10.23
C ASN A 109 18.02 -5.38 9.90
N GLU A 110 19.29 -5.73 10.17
CA GLU A 110 19.82 -7.08 9.91
C GLU A 110 19.17 -8.18 10.77
N ALA A 111 18.56 -7.81 11.89
CA ALA A 111 17.81 -8.74 12.75
C ALA A 111 16.38 -9.00 12.25
N GLY A 112 15.96 -8.37 11.15
CA GLY A 112 14.60 -8.51 10.61
C GLY A 112 13.55 -7.68 11.34
N VAL A 113 13.96 -6.72 12.17
CA VAL A 113 13.06 -5.77 12.81
C VAL A 113 12.98 -4.51 11.96
N PHE A 114 11.77 -4.02 11.74
CA PHE A 114 11.53 -2.78 11.03
C PHE A 114 11.59 -1.59 12.00
N VAL A 115 12.63 -0.78 11.87
CA VAL A 115 12.81 0.44 12.68
C VAL A 115 12.09 1.59 11.98
N ALA A 116 10.93 1.96 12.50
CA ALA A 116 10.09 3.01 11.94
C ALA A 116 10.58 4.39 12.37
N SER A 117 10.67 5.30 11.41
CA SER A 117 10.91 6.74 11.64
C SER A 117 9.61 7.54 11.69
N GLU A 118 8.55 7.02 11.06
CA GLU A 118 7.23 7.63 10.99
C GLU A 118 6.16 6.54 10.95
N VAL A 119 5.04 6.78 11.61
CA VAL A 119 3.87 5.88 11.60
C VAL A 119 2.65 6.70 11.24
N LEU A 120 1.93 6.27 10.22
CA LEU A 120 0.70 6.87 9.72
C LEU A 120 -0.43 5.85 9.92
N ALA A 121 -1.38 6.15 10.77
CA ALA A 121 -2.61 5.37 10.90
C ALA A 121 -3.66 5.96 9.96
N LYS A 122 -4.28 5.13 9.13
CA LYS A 122 -5.41 5.53 8.29
C LYS A 122 -6.70 5.04 8.93
N HIS A 123 -7.60 5.97 9.15
CA HIS A 123 -8.97 5.67 9.51
C HIS A 123 -9.82 5.75 8.24
N ASP A 124 -9.77 4.69 7.44
CA ASP A 124 -10.65 4.54 6.28
C ASP A 124 -11.42 3.22 6.41
N GLU A 125 -12.44 3.22 7.25
CA GLU A 125 -13.47 2.18 7.22
C GLU A 125 -14.21 2.11 5.88
N ASN A 126 -13.94 3.05 4.96
CA ASN A 126 -14.64 3.22 3.70
C ASN A 126 -13.74 3.42 2.47
N TYR A 127 -12.43 3.16 2.56
CA TYR A 127 -11.58 3.16 1.37
C TYR A 127 -11.74 1.83 0.62
N MET A 128 -12.77 1.76 -0.18
CA MET A 128 -12.86 0.77 -1.25
C MET A 128 -12.02 1.28 -2.42
N PRO A 129 -10.96 0.56 -2.84
CA PRO A 129 -10.22 0.91 -4.04
C PRO A 129 -11.19 1.13 -5.20
N PRO A 130 -10.99 2.15 -6.05
CA PRO A 130 -11.93 2.45 -7.14
C PRO A 130 -12.15 1.26 -8.09
N GLU A 131 -11.18 0.35 -8.18
CA GLU A 131 -11.30 -0.91 -8.93
C GLU A 131 -12.24 -1.93 -8.25
N ALA A 132 -12.18 -2.04 -6.91
CA ALA A 132 -13.06 -2.91 -6.14
C ALA A 132 -14.50 -2.35 -6.07
N ALA A 133 -14.65 -1.03 -5.97
CA ALA A 133 -15.95 -0.36 -6.04
C ALA A 133 -16.62 -0.59 -7.40
N LYS A 134 -15.85 -0.49 -8.50
CA LYS A 134 -16.34 -0.77 -9.86
C LYS A 134 -16.73 -2.23 -10.03
N ALA A 135 -15.92 -3.17 -9.53
CA ALA A 135 -16.21 -4.59 -9.62
C ALA A 135 -17.49 -4.99 -8.86
N LEU A 136 -17.75 -4.37 -7.70
CA LEU A 136 -18.97 -4.56 -6.92
C LEU A 136 -20.19 -3.94 -7.61
N GLU A 137 -20.04 -2.77 -8.21
CA GLU A 137 -21.11 -2.11 -8.97
C GLU A 137 -21.48 -2.90 -10.23
N ASP A 138 -20.49 -3.43 -10.94
CA ASP A 138 -20.70 -4.27 -12.12
C ASP A 138 -21.32 -5.62 -11.74
N ALA A 139 -20.92 -6.23 -10.62
CA ALA A 139 -21.53 -7.45 -10.11
C ALA A 139 -22.99 -7.21 -9.64
N HIS A 140 -23.26 -6.07 -9.02
CA HIS A 140 -24.62 -5.70 -8.60
C HIS A 140 -25.52 -5.44 -9.81
N LYS A 141 -25.05 -4.72 -10.83
CA LYS A 141 -25.77 -4.52 -12.11
C LYS A 141 -26.06 -5.83 -12.83
N ALA A 142 -25.09 -6.75 -12.86
CA ALA A 142 -25.27 -8.07 -13.46
C ALA A 142 -26.26 -8.94 -12.67
N GLY A 143 -26.25 -8.85 -11.34
CA GLY A 143 -27.21 -9.54 -10.46
C GLY A 143 -28.64 -9.05 -10.64
N VAL A 144 -28.84 -7.73 -10.69
CA VAL A 144 -30.16 -7.10 -10.90
C VAL A 144 -30.70 -7.42 -12.31
N ALA A 145 -29.85 -7.37 -13.35
CA ALA A 145 -30.27 -7.73 -14.71
C ALA A 145 -30.67 -9.21 -14.82
N LYS A 146 -29.99 -10.10 -14.08
CA LYS A 146 -30.35 -11.54 -14.06
C LYS A 146 -31.65 -11.78 -13.29
N ALA A 147 -31.92 -11.07 -12.21
CA ALA A 147 -33.16 -11.16 -11.45
C ALA A 147 -34.36 -10.66 -12.27
N GLN A 148 -34.21 -9.51 -12.96
CA GLN A 148 -35.28 -8.97 -13.85
C GLN A 148 -35.53 -9.84 -15.07
N GLY A 149 -34.48 -10.51 -15.61
CA GLY A 149 -34.63 -11.45 -16.72
C GLY A 149 -35.33 -12.77 -16.34
N MET A 150 -35.23 -13.17 -15.08
CA MET A 150 -35.97 -14.36 -14.56
C MET A 150 -37.45 -14.07 -14.33
N ASP A 151 -37.78 -12.89 -13.79
CA ASP A 151 -39.17 -12.48 -13.57
C ASP A 151 -39.94 -12.30 -14.87
N SER A 152 -39.32 -11.77 -15.92
CA SER A 152 -39.97 -11.60 -17.22
C SER A 152 -40.20 -12.93 -17.95
N LYS A 153 -39.34 -13.92 -17.77
CA LYS A 153 -39.53 -15.27 -18.33
C LYS A 153 -40.61 -16.07 -17.60
N SER A 154 -40.66 -16.00 -16.27
CA SER A 154 -41.68 -16.69 -15.47
C SER A 154 -43.08 -16.12 -15.73
N HIS A 155 -43.22 -14.79 -15.93
CA HIS A 155 -44.50 -14.16 -16.30
C HIS A 155 -44.95 -14.55 -17.72
N ALA A 156 -44.01 -14.62 -18.67
CA ALA A 156 -44.33 -14.99 -20.05
C ALA A 156 -44.76 -16.48 -20.19
N GLU A 157 -44.19 -17.36 -19.36
CA GLU A 157 -44.57 -18.78 -19.32
C GLU A 157 -45.91 -19.01 -18.60
N ALA A 158 -46.18 -18.28 -17.51
CA ALA A 158 -47.44 -18.36 -16.77
C ALA A 158 -48.64 -17.90 -17.64
N VAL A 159 -48.46 -16.88 -18.47
CA VAL A 159 -49.47 -16.40 -19.39
C VAL A 159 -49.75 -17.40 -20.52
N LYS A 160 -48.74 -18.16 -20.97
CA LYS A 160 -48.91 -19.19 -22.02
C LYS A 160 -49.53 -20.50 -21.52
N SER A 161 -49.35 -20.82 -20.23
CA SER A 161 -49.83 -22.08 -19.64
C SER A 161 -51.22 -22.02 -18.99
N GLY A 162 -51.84 -20.82 -18.91
CA GLY A 162 -53.16 -20.62 -18.29
C GLY A 162 -53.22 -20.97 -16.79
N ALA A 163 -52.11 -20.99 -16.10
CA ALA A 163 -52.05 -21.31 -14.67
C ALA A 163 -52.49 -20.10 -13.82
N PRO A 164 -53.22 -20.33 -12.71
CA PRO A 164 -53.66 -19.23 -11.84
C PRO A 164 -52.49 -18.55 -11.17
N MET A 165 -52.49 -17.23 -11.16
CA MET A 165 -51.47 -16.38 -10.54
C MET A 165 -51.36 -16.65 -9.04
N PRO A 166 -50.16 -16.76 -8.46
CA PRO A 166 -50.00 -16.83 -7.02
C PRO A 166 -50.47 -15.51 -6.38
N ALA A 167 -51.35 -15.61 -5.39
CA ALA A 167 -51.86 -14.46 -4.63
C ALA A 167 -50.73 -13.77 -3.87
N ASN A 168 -50.57 -12.49 -4.11
CA ASN A 168 -49.70 -11.60 -3.31
C ASN A 168 -50.29 -11.57 -1.89
N HIS A 169 -49.57 -12.11 -0.92
CA HIS A 169 -49.87 -11.87 0.48
C HIS A 169 -49.12 -10.58 0.92
N PRO A 170 -49.77 -9.71 1.75
CA PRO A 170 -49.22 -8.45 2.23
C PRO A 170 -48.03 -8.60 3.19
#